data_40452c9b2db06c988a7c9c6e5c059d51
#
_entry.id   40452c9b2db06c988a7c9c6e5c059d51
#
_cell.length_a   1.000
_cell.length_b   1.000
_cell.length_c   1.000
_cell.angle_alpha   90.00
_cell.angle_beta   90.00
_cell.angle_gamma   90.00
#
_symmetry.space_group_name_H-M   'P 1'
#
loop_
_entity.id
_entity.type
_entity.pdbx_description
1 polymer ?
#
loop_
_entity_poly.entity_id
_entity_poly.type
_entity_poly.pdbx_seq_one_letter_code
_entity_poly.pdbx_strand_id
1 'polypeptide(L)'
;MKFETISALFLALPLLALFGNAQTAAPKLPGEDWVSLFNGTDLSGWVKIGNESWTVEDNVIHGKGVTKDYGYLQTEKSFQDFQLSLKFRCEGDGNSGVFFHSAFKPGTADVTQGMQFEIDCVMMHHTAGVYAEDGRGWVVWPSPENEGVVRMGEWNDYLLEVVGNRYRSRLNGVQMVDFTDPKPTSWDGTIALQLHAGGRGNMEFKDIWVRDLSKR
;
A
#
# COMPACT_ATOMS: atom_id res chain seq x y z
N MET A 1 11.09 -80.64 16.91
CA MET A 1 11.00 -79.24 17.45
C MET A 1 10.69 -78.30 16.29
N LYS A 2 9.43 -77.85 16.16
CA LYS A 2 8.99 -76.96 15.08
C LYS A 2 8.95 -75.54 15.67
N PHE A 3 9.64 -74.59 15.08
CA PHE A 3 9.58 -73.19 15.43
C PHE A 3 8.53 -72.53 14.53
N GLU A 4 7.47 -72.05 15.14
CA GLU A 4 6.47 -71.21 14.47
C GLU A 4 6.94 -69.73 14.50
N THR A 5 7.04 -69.14 13.33
CA THR A 5 7.33 -67.69 13.15
C THR A 5 6.03 -66.92 13.17
N ILE A 6 5.87 -66.04 14.16
CA ILE A 6 4.74 -65.08 14.26
C ILE A 6 5.11 -63.86 13.45
N SER A 7 4.42 -63.63 12.32
CA SER A 7 4.50 -62.38 11.55
C SER A 7 3.58 -61.35 12.17
N ALA A 8 4.16 -60.30 12.71
CA ALA A 8 3.41 -59.12 13.16
C ALA A 8 3.13 -58.18 11.98
N LEU A 9 1.87 -58.00 11.67
CA LEU A 9 1.38 -57.06 10.64
C LEU A 9 1.24 -55.68 11.26
N PHE A 10 2.16 -54.75 10.91
CA PHE A 10 2.04 -53.35 11.29
C PHE A 10 1.08 -52.66 10.34
N LEU A 11 -0.12 -52.30 10.81
CA LEU A 11 -1.03 -51.37 10.11
C LEU A 11 -0.54 -49.96 10.34
N ALA A 12 0.02 -49.31 9.30
CA ALA A 12 0.32 -47.90 9.30
C ALA A 12 -0.96 -47.13 8.95
N LEU A 13 -1.54 -46.41 9.92
CA LEU A 13 -2.58 -45.44 9.67
C LEU A 13 -1.94 -44.17 9.06
N PRO A 14 -2.47 -43.64 7.96
CA PRO A 14 -2.03 -42.32 7.46
C PRO A 14 -2.57 -41.24 8.39
N LEU A 15 -1.66 -40.49 9.01
CA LEU A 15 -1.95 -39.25 9.73
C LEU A 15 -2.29 -38.17 8.71
N LEU A 16 -3.58 -37.94 8.44
CA LEU A 16 -4.03 -36.76 7.69
C LEU A 16 -3.76 -35.53 8.57
N ALA A 17 -2.66 -34.82 8.27
CA ALA A 17 -2.41 -33.48 8.80
C ALA A 17 -3.42 -32.51 8.17
N LEU A 18 -4.46 -32.17 8.92
CA LEU A 18 -5.33 -31.03 8.60
C LEU A 18 -4.50 -29.76 8.80
N PHE A 19 -3.89 -29.25 7.71
CA PHE A 19 -3.40 -27.88 7.68
C PHE A 19 -4.62 -26.95 7.65
N GLY A 20 -5.13 -26.63 8.81
CA GLY A 20 -6.05 -25.52 8.98
C GLY A 20 -5.31 -24.24 8.61
N ASN A 21 -5.68 -23.62 7.50
CA ASN A 21 -5.28 -22.24 7.20
C ASN A 21 -5.84 -21.35 8.32
N ALA A 22 -5.03 -21.12 9.35
CA ALA A 22 -5.31 -20.06 10.31
C ALA A 22 -5.14 -18.74 9.56
N GLN A 23 -6.23 -18.21 9.04
CA GLN A 23 -6.31 -16.87 8.48
C GLN A 23 -6.01 -15.92 9.64
N THR A 24 -4.77 -15.45 9.74
CA THR A 24 -4.39 -14.44 10.73
C THR A 24 -5.11 -13.16 10.37
N ALA A 25 -6.10 -12.79 11.21
CA ALA A 25 -6.75 -11.50 11.07
C ALA A 25 -5.67 -10.40 11.04
N ALA A 26 -5.83 -9.44 10.11
CA ALA A 26 -4.93 -8.30 10.01
C ALA A 26 -4.76 -7.64 11.38
N PRO A 27 -3.54 -7.17 11.74
CA PRO A 27 -3.30 -6.56 13.05
C PRO A 27 -4.21 -5.35 13.23
N LYS A 28 -5.00 -5.36 14.30
CA LYS A 28 -5.91 -4.25 14.63
C LYS A 28 -5.08 -3.06 15.10
N LEU A 29 -5.17 -1.94 14.38
CA LEU A 29 -4.56 -0.69 14.81
C LEU A 29 -5.21 -0.19 16.13
N PRO A 30 -4.44 0.46 17.02
CA PRO A 30 -5.01 0.98 18.27
C PRO A 30 -5.99 2.11 17.98
N GLY A 31 -7.25 1.94 18.42
CA GLY A 31 -8.34 2.90 18.28
C GLY A 31 -9.56 2.30 17.56
N GLU A 32 -10.76 2.75 17.97
CA GLU A 32 -12.03 2.17 17.50
C GLU A 32 -12.46 2.64 16.10
N ASP A 33 -11.84 3.70 15.57
CA ASP A 33 -12.28 4.39 14.35
C ASP A 33 -11.52 3.96 13.07
N TRP A 34 -10.64 2.98 13.14
CA TRP A 34 -9.91 2.49 11.97
C TRP A 34 -10.71 1.45 11.20
N VAL A 35 -10.84 1.67 9.90
CA VAL A 35 -11.52 0.77 8.96
C VAL A 35 -10.50 0.18 8.00
N SER A 36 -10.53 -1.14 7.80
CA SER A 36 -9.68 -1.79 6.81
C SER A 36 -10.15 -1.43 5.40
N LEU A 37 -9.23 -0.97 4.55
CA LEU A 37 -9.43 -0.79 3.12
C LEU A 37 -9.09 -2.04 2.31
N PHE A 38 -8.38 -3.00 2.91
CA PHE A 38 -8.01 -4.24 2.25
C PHE A 38 -8.41 -5.43 3.13
N ASN A 39 -9.21 -6.34 2.58
CA ASN A 39 -9.75 -7.49 3.29
C ASN A 39 -8.77 -8.69 3.37
N GLY A 40 -7.61 -8.61 2.70
CA GLY A 40 -6.60 -9.67 2.64
C GLY A 40 -6.87 -10.76 1.60
N THR A 41 -8.01 -10.77 0.92
CA THR A 41 -8.44 -11.86 0.04
C THR A 41 -8.64 -11.45 -1.41
N ASP A 42 -9.14 -10.24 -1.64
CA ASP A 42 -9.44 -9.72 -2.98
C ASP A 42 -9.36 -8.19 -3.01
N LEU A 43 -9.63 -7.60 -4.18
CA LEU A 43 -9.62 -6.16 -4.40
C LEU A 43 -11.00 -5.52 -4.27
N SER A 44 -11.93 -6.10 -3.51
CA SER A 44 -13.22 -5.48 -3.21
C SER A 44 -13.04 -4.11 -2.56
N GLY A 45 -13.73 -3.09 -3.05
CA GLY A 45 -13.58 -1.69 -2.61
C GLY A 45 -12.49 -0.93 -3.35
N TRP A 46 -11.83 -1.56 -4.34
CA TRP A 46 -10.81 -0.97 -5.18
C TRP A 46 -11.14 -1.06 -6.66
N VAL A 47 -10.71 -0.07 -7.43
CA VAL A 47 -10.87 0.02 -8.90
C VAL A 47 -9.50 0.10 -9.55
N LYS A 48 -9.24 -0.77 -10.52
CA LYS A 48 -8.01 -0.74 -11.32
C LYS A 48 -8.13 0.33 -12.40
N ILE A 49 -7.09 1.17 -12.51
CA ILE A 49 -6.94 2.22 -13.50
C ILE A 49 -5.68 1.94 -14.31
N GLY A 50 -5.81 1.94 -15.64
CA GLY A 50 -4.71 1.57 -16.54
C GLY A 50 -4.62 0.06 -16.76
N ASN A 51 -3.49 -0.38 -17.34
CA ASN A 51 -3.30 -1.75 -17.83
C ASN A 51 -2.32 -2.57 -16.99
N GLU A 52 -1.84 -2.02 -15.88
CA GLU A 52 -0.88 -2.67 -15.01
C GLU A 52 -1.52 -3.82 -14.21
N SER A 53 -0.72 -4.78 -13.79
CA SER A 53 -1.21 -5.95 -13.09
C SER A 53 -1.38 -5.69 -11.59
N TRP A 54 -2.56 -5.98 -11.08
CA TRP A 54 -2.86 -5.98 -9.66
C TRP A 54 -3.50 -7.31 -9.27
N THR A 55 -2.85 -8.06 -8.38
CA THR A 55 -3.32 -9.35 -7.87
C THR A 55 -3.26 -9.39 -6.34
N VAL A 56 -3.92 -10.38 -5.75
CA VAL A 56 -3.86 -10.64 -4.32
C VAL A 56 -3.38 -12.07 -4.12
N GLU A 57 -2.34 -12.24 -3.29
CA GLU A 57 -1.77 -13.51 -2.88
C GLU A 57 -1.24 -13.38 -1.45
N ASP A 58 -1.45 -14.36 -0.61
CA ASP A 58 -0.95 -14.42 0.79
C ASP A 58 -1.25 -13.17 1.64
N ASN A 59 -2.47 -12.61 1.52
CA ASN A 59 -2.90 -11.36 2.18
C ASN A 59 -2.09 -10.12 1.76
N VAL A 60 -1.51 -10.14 0.57
CA VAL A 60 -0.73 -9.04 -0.01
C VAL A 60 -1.32 -8.63 -1.34
N ILE A 61 -1.44 -7.33 -1.58
CA ILE A 61 -1.68 -6.77 -2.91
C ILE A 61 -0.33 -6.70 -3.63
N HIS A 62 -0.23 -7.39 -4.76
CA HIS A 62 0.92 -7.35 -5.65
C HIS A 62 0.60 -6.46 -6.84
N GLY A 63 1.36 -5.38 -6.99
CA GLY A 63 1.37 -4.52 -8.15
C GLY A 63 2.58 -4.80 -9.01
N LYS A 64 2.36 -5.02 -10.30
CA LYS A 64 3.44 -5.26 -11.26
C LYS A 64 3.25 -4.43 -12.52
N GLY A 65 4.27 -3.62 -12.83
CA GLY A 65 4.35 -2.88 -14.07
C GLY A 65 4.59 -3.82 -15.25
N VAL A 66 3.57 -3.99 -16.09
CA VAL A 66 3.63 -4.87 -17.30
C VAL A 66 3.64 -4.07 -18.59
N THR A 67 3.36 -2.76 -18.50
CA THR A 67 3.36 -1.83 -19.63
C THR A 67 4.39 -0.70 -19.44
N LYS A 68 4.38 0.28 -20.34
CA LYS A 68 5.18 1.51 -20.20
C LYS A 68 4.37 2.67 -19.64
N ASP A 69 3.10 2.44 -19.35
CA ASP A 69 2.17 3.45 -18.87
C ASP A 69 2.13 3.45 -17.33
N TYR A 70 1.46 4.44 -16.76
CA TYR A 70 1.11 4.44 -15.34
C TYR A 70 -0.07 3.51 -15.08
N GLY A 71 -0.13 2.93 -13.88
CA GLY A 71 -1.27 2.19 -13.40
C GLY A 71 -1.58 2.54 -11.95
N TYR A 72 -2.87 2.46 -11.61
CA TYR A 72 -3.31 2.79 -10.27
C TYR A 72 -4.32 1.77 -9.76
N LEU A 73 -4.35 1.62 -8.44
CA LEU A 73 -5.39 0.91 -7.72
C LEU A 73 -6.04 1.93 -6.78
N GLN A 74 -7.22 2.44 -7.16
CA GLN A 74 -7.91 3.49 -6.42
C GLN A 74 -9.03 2.93 -5.55
N THR A 75 -9.32 3.57 -4.43
CA THR A 75 -10.50 3.27 -3.61
C THR A 75 -11.79 3.66 -4.35
N GLU A 76 -12.86 2.88 -4.16
CA GLU A 76 -14.20 3.26 -4.64
C GLU A 76 -14.74 4.49 -3.92
N LYS A 77 -14.31 4.71 -2.66
CA LYS A 77 -14.73 5.82 -1.82
C LYS A 77 -13.75 6.98 -1.90
N SER A 78 -14.28 8.21 -1.82
CA SER A 78 -13.51 9.42 -1.61
C SER A 78 -13.32 9.72 -0.12
N PHE A 79 -12.25 10.44 0.18
CA PHE A 79 -11.88 10.89 1.53
C PHE A 79 -11.47 12.36 1.47
N GLN A 80 -11.88 13.14 2.47
CA GLN A 80 -11.50 14.52 2.66
C GLN A 80 -10.36 14.62 3.67
N ASP A 81 -10.67 14.48 4.95
CA ASP A 81 -9.70 14.47 6.03
C ASP A 81 -9.55 13.03 6.54
N PHE A 82 -8.32 12.54 6.63
CA PHE A 82 -8.09 11.15 7.02
C PHE A 82 -6.68 10.92 7.57
N GLN A 83 -6.55 9.79 8.27
CA GLN A 83 -5.28 9.10 8.47
C GLN A 83 -5.31 7.79 7.69
N LEU A 84 -4.19 7.44 7.06
CA LEU A 84 -3.99 6.19 6.35
C LEU A 84 -2.76 5.50 6.91
N SER A 85 -2.91 4.26 7.34
CA SER A 85 -1.80 3.39 7.73
C SER A 85 -1.71 2.25 6.74
N LEU A 86 -0.52 1.98 6.23
CA LEU A 86 -0.27 0.84 5.35
C LEU A 86 1.17 0.34 5.51
N LYS A 87 1.41 -0.85 5.00
CA LYS A 87 2.77 -1.36 4.79
C LYS A 87 3.02 -1.51 3.30
N PHE A 88 4.21 -1.10 2.87
CA PHE A 88 4.67 -1.36 1.51
C PHE A 88 6.03 -2.07 1.51
N ARG A 89 6.29 -2.80 0.45
CA ARG A 89 7.59 -3.39 0.12
C ARG A 89 7.85 -3.23 -1.37
N CYS A 90 9.07 -2.84 -1.71
CA CYS A 90 9.49 -2.72 -3.09
C CYS A 90 10.25 -3.97 -3.52
N GLU A 91 9.96 -4.47 -4.68
CA GLU A 91 10.81 -5.45 -5.37
C GLU A 91 11.71 -4.73 -6.37
N GLY A 92 13.01 -4.66 -6.07
CA GLY A 92 13.99 -3.96 -6.90
C GLY A 92 13.96 -2.44 -6.76
N ASP A 93 14.11 -1.73 -7.88
CA ASP A 93 14.15 -0.26 -7.97
C ASP A 93 12.75 0.36 -8.22
N GLY A 94 11.70 -0.24 -7.66
CA GLY A 94 10.32 0.18 -7.86
C GLY A 94 10.07 1.63 -7.46
N ASN A 95 9.31 2.36 -8.29
CA ASN A 95 8.77 3.67 -7.97
C ASN A 95 7.25 3.61 -7.91
N SER A 96 6.68 4.24 -6.94
CA SER A 96 5.26 4.20 -6.59
C SER A 96 4.86 5.46 -5.84
N GLY A 97 3.66 5.46 -5.29
CA GLY A 97 3.17 6.50 -4.41
C GLY A 97 1.78 6.21 -3.89
N VAL A 98 1.41 6.94 -2.87
CA VAL A 98 0.04 6.97 -2.35
C VAL A 98 -0.58 8.29 -2.73
N PHE A 99 -1.46 8.26 -3.73
CA PHE A 99 -2.23 9.42 -4.16
C PHE A 99 -3.37 9.67 -3.17
N PHE A 100 -3.67 10.94 -2.96
CA PHE A 100 -4.81 11.37 -2.18
C PHE A 100 -5.51 12.57 -2.82
N HIS A 101 -6.78 12.75 -2.50
CA HIS A 101 -7.66 13.69 -3.17
C HIS A 101 -7.59 13.53 -4.70
N SER A 102 -7.42 12.28 -5.15
CA SER A 102 -7.17 11.99 -6.55
C SER A 102 -8.46 11.79 -7.35
N ALA A 103 -8.39 12.19 -8.62
CA ALA A 103 -9.37 11.89 -9.65
C ALA A 103 -8.66 11.58 -10.96
N PHE A 104 -9.28 10.72 -11.77
CA PHE A 104 -8.75 10.26 -13.05
C PHE A 104 -9.71 10.60 -14.16
N LYS A 105 -9.18 10.87 -15.36
CA LYS A 105 -9.99 11.03 -16.55
C LYS A 105 -10.65 9.67 -16.88
N PRO A 106 -11.97 9.61 -17.05
CA PRO A 106 -12.67 8.35 -17.29
C PRO A 106 -12.08 7.52 -18.42
N GLY A 107 -11.80 6.24 -18.16
CA GLY A 107 -11.26 5.30 -19.12
C GLY A 107 -9.76 5.44 -19.42
N THR A 108 -9.05 6.28 -18.69
CA THR A 108 -7.60 6.48 -18.84
C THR A 108 -6.89 6.43 -17.49
N ALA A 109 -5.55 6.41 -17.51
CA ALA A 109 -4.71 6.59 -16.32
C ALA A 109 -4.23 8.05 -16.15
N ASP A 110 -4.84 9.00 -16.85
CA ASP A 110 -4.51 10.42 -16.72
C ASP A 110 -5.07 10.96 -15.41
N VAL A 111 -4.19 11.40 -14.51
CA VAL A 111 -4.58 12.08 -13.28
C VAL A 111 -5.08 13.47 -13.61
N THR A 112 -6.28 13.80 -13.19
CA THR A 112 -6.88 15.14 -13.41
C THR A 112 -6.82 16.02 -12.17
N GLN A 113 -6.61 15.39 -11.01
CA GLN A 113 -6.51 16.03 -9.70
C GLN A 113 -5.75 15.10 -8.77
N GLY A 114 -4.95 15.62 -7.88
CA GLY A 114 -4.37 14.82 -6.80
C GLY A 114 -3.01 15.31 -6.31
N MET A 115 -2.69 14.81 -5.16
CA MET A 115 -1.40 14.93 -4.51
C MET A 115 -0.89 13.51 -4.24
N GLN A 116 0.42 13.35 -4.15
CA GLN A 116 1.06 12.07 -3.91
C GLN A 116 2.00 12.16 -2.70
N PHE A 117 1.88 11.23 -1.78
CA PHE A 117 2.99 10.87 -0.91
C PHE A 117 3.87 9.86 -1.64
N GLU A 118 5.12 10.23 -1.87
CA GLU A 118 6.08 9.46 -2.67
C GLU A 118 6.45 8.13 -2.04
N ILE A 119 6.68 7.12 -2.88
CA ILE A 119 7.38 5.88 -2.56
C ILE A 119 8.40 5.64 -3.67
N ASP A 120 9.68 5.84 -3.37
CA ASP A 120 10.77 5.41 -4.24
C ASP A 120 11.66 4.46 -3.46
N CYS A 121 11.94 3.30 -4.05
CA CYS A 121 12.72 2.25 -3.40
C CYS A 121 14.23 2.44 -3.50
N VAL A 122 14.64 3.54 -4.10
CA VAL A 122 16.03 4.00 -4.11
C VAL A 122 16.19 5.04 -3.00
N MET A 123 17.20 4.87 -2.15
CA MET A 123 17.48 5.85 -1.09
C MET A 123 17.79 7.24 -1.67
N MET A 124 17.43 8.29 -0.93
CA MET A 124 17.64 9.71 -1.32
C MET A 124 16.78 10.16 -2.51
N HIS A 125 15.63 9.49 -2.72
CA HIS A 125 14.65 9.82 -3.75
C HIS A 125 13.33 10.32 -3.17
N HIS A 126 13.39 10.95 -2.00
CA HIS A 126 12.31 11.70 -1.37
C HIS A 126 11.08 10.89 -0.95
N THR A 127 11.25 9.56 -0.67
CA THR A 127 10.16 8.74 -0.11
C THR A 127 9.53 9.43 1.09
N ALA A 128 8.21 9.50 1.10
CA ALA A 128 7.37 10.22 2.06
C ALA A 128 7.36 11.75 1.93
N GLY A 129 8.00 12.32 0.90
CA GLY A 129 7.74 13.69 0.44
C GLY A 129 6.39 13.81 -0.25
N VAL A 130 5.99 15.03 -0.61
CA VAL A 130 4.71 15.30 -1.27
C VAL A 130 4.96 15.91 -2.64
N TYR A 131 4.32 15.30 -3.64
CA TYR A 131 4.33 15.74 -5.03
C TYR A 131 2.90 16.15 -5.45
N ALA A 132 2.77 17.22 -6.24
CA ALA A 132 1.49 17.70 -6.74
C ALA A 132 1.35 17.42 -8.23
N GLU A 133 0.24 16.79 -8.61
CA GLU A 133 -0.08 16.45 -10.01
C GLU A 133 -0.71 17.63 -10.79
N ASP A 134 -0.89 18.76 -10.14
CA ASP A 134 -1.43 20.00 -10.74
C ASP A 134 -0.40 20.80 -11.54
N GLY A 135 0.77 20.22 -11.80
CA GLY A 135 1.88 20.84 -12.53
C GLY A 135 2.89 21.59 -11.66
N ARG A 136 2.69 21.66 -10.33
CA ARG A 136 3.67 22.25 -9.40
C ARG A 136 4.85 21.35 -9.14
N GLY A 137 4.68 20.02 -9.29
CA GLY A 137 5.70 19.04 -8.97
C GLY A 137 5.94 18.89 -7.47
N TRP A 138 7.18 18.79 -7.06
CA TRP A 138 7.53 18.67 -5.63
C TRP A 138 7.11 19.90 -4.83
N VAL A 139 6.31 19.69 -3.79
CA VAL A 139 5.87 20.75 -2.88
C VAL A 139 6.60 20.71 -1.54
N VAL A 140 7.03 19.53 -1.10
CA VAL A 140 7.91 19.36 0.07
C VAL A 140 8.69 18.04 -0.01
N TRP A 141 9.95 18.08 0.40
CA TRP A 141 10.81 16.91 0.56
C TRP A 141 10.98 16.58 2.05
N PRO A 142 11.26 15.31 2.39
CA PRO A 142 11.80 14.97 3.69
C PRO A 142 13.11 15.70 3.96
N SER A 143 13.49 15.87 5.21
CA SER A 143 14.83 16.36 5.51
C SER A 143 15.88 15.30 5.12
N PRO A 144 17.05 15.71 4.57
CA PRO A 144 18.04 14.79 4.01
C PRO A 144 18.50 13.70 4.99
N GLU A 145 18.58 14.03 6.29
CA GLU A 145 18.96 13.07 7.33
C GLU A 145 17.94 11.92 7.52
N ASN A 146 16.71 12.11 7.08
CA ASN A 146 15.63 11.12 7.21
C ASN A 146 15.44 10.27 5.95
N GLU A 147 16.01 10.66 4.81
CA GLU A 147 15.79 9.93 3.56
C GLU A 147 16.36 8.50 3.55
N GLY A 148 17.31 8.19 4.43
CA GLY A 148 17.84 6.85 4.62
C GLY A 148 16.96 5.90 5.45
N VAL A 149 15.78 6.33 5.89
CA VAL A 149 14.87 5.53 6.74
C VAL A 149 14.14 4.44 5.96
N VAL A 150 14.01 4.58 4.65
CA VAL A 150 13.40 3.56 3.78
C VAL A 150 14.22 2.26 3.82
N ARG A 151 13.52 1.12 3.98
CA ARG A 151 14.11 -0.22 4.01
C ARG A 151 13.87 -0.89 2.67
N MET A 152 14.93 -0.99 1.87
CA MET A 152 14.86 -1.60 0.54
C MET A 152 14.65 -3.11 0.64
N GLY A 153 13.67 -3.65 -0.10
CA GLY A 153 13.33 -5.08 -0.09
C GLY A 153 12.67 -5.58 1.20
N GLU A 154 12.41 -4.70 2.16
CA GLU A 154 11.75 -5.04 3.42
C GLU A 154 10.40 -4.33 3.55
N TRP A 155 9.58 -4.79 4.50
CA TRP A 155 8.33 -4.10 4.82
C TRP A 155 8.60 -2.77 5.52
N ASN A 156 8.01 -1.70 4.99
CA ASN A 156 8.03 -0.37 5.55
C ASN A 156 6.67 -0.02 6.14
N ASP A 157 6.65 0.51 7.36
CA ASP A 157 5.45 1.07 7.99
C ASP A 157 5.25 2.51 7.51
N TYR A 158 4.09 2.80 6.93
CA TYR A 158 3.78 4.11 6.37
C TYR A 158 2.49 4.65 7.01
N LEU A 159 2.61 5.77 7.71
CA LEU A 159 1.48 6.49 8.31
C LEU A 159 1.38 7.86 7.67
N LEU A 160 0.24 8.14 7.07
CA LEU A 160 -0.08 9.38 6.36
C LEU A 160 -1.24 10.07 7.04
N GLU A 161 -1.24 11.39 7.05
CA GLU A 161 -2.34 12.19 7.55
C GLU A 161 -2.57 13.39 6.63
N VAL A 162 -3.84 13.59 6.29
CA VAL A 162 -4.34 14.71 5.49
C VAL A 162 -5.47 15.35 6.27
N VAL A 163 -5.30 16.62 6.69
CA VAL A 163 -6.33 17.41 7.37
C VAL A 163 -6.36 18.81 6.77
N GLY A 164 -7.42 19.11 6.04
CA GLY A 164 -7.49 20.32 5.24
C GLY A 164 -6.31 20.39 4.26
N ASN A 165 -5.49 21.43 4.37
CA ASN A 165 -4.29 21.62 3.57
C ASN A 165 -2.99 21.26 4.29
N ARG A 166 -3.07 20.55 5.42
CA ARG A 166 -1.90 20.06 6.15
C ARG A 166 -1.67 18.59 5.87
N TYR A 167 -0.46 18.26 5.42
CA TYR A 167 -0.03 16.92 5.04
C TYR A 167 1.11 16.46 5.93
N ARG A 168 0.96 15.28 6.53
CA ARG A 168 1.97 14.67 7.40
C ARG A 168 2.26 13.25 6.99
N SER A 169 3.53 12.88 7.00
CA SER A 169 3.96 11.50 6.75
C SER A 169 4.95 11.03 7.80
N ARG A 170 4.84 9.73 8.14
CA ARG A 170 5.81 9.01 8.95
C ARG A 170 6.20 7.72 8.24
N LEU A 171 7.49 7.45 8.16
CA LEU A 171 8.04 6.23 7.60
C LEU A 171 8.85 5.50 8.68
N ASN A 172 8.51 4.25 8.96
CA ASN A 172 9.17 3.43 10.00
C ASN A 172 9.27 4.13 11.36
N GLY A 173 8.22 4.90 11.72
CA GLY A 173 8.14 5.65 12.98
C GLY A 173 8.80 7.02 12.97
N VAL A 174 9.62 7.35 11.95
CA VAL A 174 10.27 8.66 11.80
C VAL A 174 9.34 9.63 11.08
N GLN A 175 9.19 10.85 11.58
CA GLN A 175 8.42 11.90 10.90
C GLN A 175 9.23 12.41 9.70
N MET A 176 8.65 12.28 8.50
CA MET A 176 9.27 12.66 7.25
C MET A 176 8.90 14.09 6.86
N VAL A 177 7.59 14.38 6.78
CA VAL A 177 7.11 15.73 6.51
C VAL A 177 5.99 16.13 7.48
N ASP A 178 5.87 17.44 7.71
CA ASP A 178 4.74 18.14 8.33
C ASP A 178 4.62 19.48 7.60
N PHE A 179 3.72 19.53 6.62
CA PHE A 179 3.65 20.61 5.66
C PHE A 179 2.22 21.15 5.56
N THR A 180 2.09 22.47 5.54
CA THR A 180 0.83 23.15 5.25
C THR A 180 0.93 23.78 3.86
N ASP A 181 0.16 23.25 2.91
CA ASP A 181 0.15 23.74 1.53
C ASP A 181 -0.49 25.13 1.45
N PRO A 182 0.26 26.15 1.04
CA PRO A 182 -0.31 27.50 0.88
C PRO A 182 -1.22 27.65 -0.33
N LYS A 183 -1.26 26.65 -1.24
CA LYS A 183 -2.00 26.69 -2.50
C LYS A 183 -2.66 25.33 -2.79
N PRO A 184 -3.52 24.80 -1.90
CA PRO A 184 -4.17 23.52 -2.14
C PRO A 184 -5.10 23.61 -3.35
N THR A 185 -5.09 22.58 -4.19
CA THR A 185 -5.89 22.51 -5.43
C THR A 185 -7.00 21.47 -5.35
N SER A 186 -6.99 20.63 -4.32
CA SER A 186 -8.01 19.60 -4.08
C SER A 186 -8.24 19.40 -2.60
N TRP A 187 -9.49 19.06 -2.24
CA TRP A 187 -9.92 18.95 -0.85
C TRP A 187 -10.55 17.60 -0.53
N ASP A 188 -10.90 16.83 -1.55
CA ASP A 188 -11.46 15.48 -1.46
C ASP A 188 -11.14 14.70 -2.72
N GLY A 189 -11.29 13.39 -2.66
CA GLY A 189 -11.08 12.48 -3.78
C GLY A 189 -10.67 11.09 -3.29
N THR A 190 -10.34 10.25 -4.24
CA THR A 190 -9.94 8.88 -3.92
C THR A 190 -8.52 8.80 -3.36
N ILE A 191 -8.23 7.71 -2.67
CA ILE A 191 -6.86 7.28 -2.36
C ILE A 191 -6.47 6.28 -3.45
N ALA A 192 -5.26 6.39 -4.00
CA ALA A 192 -4.79 5.42 -4.99
C ALA A 192 -3.33 5.01 -4.76
N LEU A 193 -3.05 3.74 -4.95
CA LEU A 193 -1.70 3.18 -5.02
C LEU A 193 -1.23 3.26 -6.47
N GLN A 194 -0.01 3.73 -6.71
CA GLN A 194 0.55 3.90 -8.05
C GLN A 194 1.49 2.76 -8.42
N LEU A 195 1.55 2.46 -9.71
CA LEU A 195 2.67 1.81 -10.38
C LEU A 195 3.23 2.77 -11.42
N HIS A 196 4.50 3.15 -11.24
CA HIS A 196 5.14 4.13 -12.10
C HIS A 196 5.34 3.60 -13.53
N ALA A 197 5.25 4.49 -14.50
CA ALA A 197 5.49 4.19 -15.91
C ALA A 197 6.88 3.58 -16.18
N GLY A 198 7.02 2.92 -17.31
CA GLY A 198 8.28 2.31 -17.73
C GLY A 198 8.50 0.90 -17.19
N GLY A 199 7.47 0.24 -16.66
CA GLY A 199 7.55 -1.11 -16.09
C GLY A 199 8.34 -1.18 -14.77
N ARG A 200 8.52 -0.04 -14.08
CA ARG A 200 9.33 0.08 -12.85
C ARG A 200 8.53 -0.12 -11.56
N GLY A 201 7.30 -0.61 -11.64
CA GLY A 201 6.44 -0.74 -10.48
C GLY A 201 6.28 -2.19 -10.04
N ASN A 202 7.26 -2.78 -9.37
CA ASN A 202 7.05 -4.02 -8.64
C ASN A 202 6.89 -3.69 -7.17
N MET A 203 5.64 -3.69 -6.72
CA MET A 203 5.25 -3.21 -5.39
C MET A 203 4.36 -4.22 -4.68
N GLU A 204 4.49 -4.26 -3.39
CA GLU A 204 3.61 -5.03 -2.52
C GLU A 204 3.03 -4.13 -1.43
N PHE A 205 1.73 -4.33 -1.15
CA PHE A 205 1.01 -3.57 -0.13
C PHE A 205 0.18 -4.49 0.75
N LYS A 206 0.11 -4.17 2.05
CA LYS A 206 -0.77 -4.87 3.00
C LYS A 206 -1.10 -4.01 4.21
N ASP A 207 -1.96 -4.53 5.08
CA ASP A 207 -2.34 -3.88 6.34
C ASP A 207 -2.82 -2.43 6.10
N ILE A 208 -3.71 -2.23 5.11
CA ILE A 208 -4.17 -0.91 4.67
C ILE A 208 -5.41 -0.53 5.46
N TRP A 209 -5.27 0.52 6.29
CA TRP A 209 -6.30 1.00 7.19
C TRP A 209 -6.49 2.50 7.04
N VAL A 210 -7.73 2.93 7.05
CA VAL A 210 -8.09 4.35 7.04
C VAL A 210 -8.87 4.73 8.29
N ARG A 211 -8.65 5.93 8.77
CA ARG A 211 -9.43 6.61 9.78
C ARG A 211 -9.97 7.90 9.18
N ASP A 212 -11.28 7.95 8.96
CA ASP A 212 -11.97 9.13 8.44
C ASP A 212 -12.07 10.18 9.55
N LEU A 213 -11.51 11.36 9.31
CA LEU A 213 -11.49 12.49 10.26
C LEU A 213 -12.54 13.55 9.91
N SER A 214 -13.20 13.46 8.75
CA SER A 214 -14.20 14.43 8.27
C SER A 214 -15.48 14.43 9.11
N LYS A 215 -15.70 13.40 9.92
CA LYS A 215 -16.93 13.17 10.71
C LYS A 215 -16.82 13.60 12.16
N ARG A 216 -15.84 14.42 12.49
CA ARG A 216 -15.64 14.90 13.87
C ARG A 216 -16.19 16.29 14.09
#